data_cd132cba734b3e9ceb6c588000c106fd
#
_entry.id   cd132cba734b3e9ceb6c588000c106fd
#
_cell.length_a   1.000
_cell.length_b   1.000
_cell.length_c   1.000
_cell.angle_alpha   90.00
_cell.angle_beta   90.00
_cell.angle_gamma   90.00
#
_symmetry.space_group_name_H-M   'P 1'
#
loop_
_entity.id
_entity.type
_entity.pdbx_description
1 polymer ?
#
loop_
_entity_poly.entity_id
_entity_poly.type
_entity_poly.pdbx_seq_one_letter_code
_entity_poly.pdbx_strand_id
1 'polypeptide(L)'
;MKRDIQKEITIVRPDDWHVHLRDSEALSFTVRDAARNFGRSIVMPNLDPPVLTTDQALSYRERILHNRPKNSHWQPLMVIYLTDKTAPEEIIKAKATGKVFGCKYYPAGATTNSESGVTDLKKIYPVLSQMEKEGIPLLLHGEVTDQNVDIFDRESIFIDLHLKELVGNFPELNIVFEHITSKEAVDFVVSLNAENEVLHSTIHSS
;
A
#
# COMPACT_ATOMS: atom_id res chain seq x y z
N MET A 1 10.92 -44.64 17.97
CA MET A 1 10.77 -44.12 16.62
C MET A 1 11.27 -42.69 16.61
N LYS A 2 12.44 -42.41 16.03
CA LYS A 2 12.89 -41.04 15.76
C LYS A 2 12.03 -40.53 14.61
N ARG A 3 11.24 -39.46 14.83
CA ARG A 3 10.58 -38.73 13.74
C ARG A 3 11.71 -38.10 12.92
N ASP A 4 11.86 -38.53 11.66
CA ASP A 4 12.64 -37.81 10.69
C ASP A 4 11.98 -36.44 10.51
N ILE A 5 12.56 -35.41 11.10
CA ILE A 5 12.15 -34.03 10.91
C ILE A 5 12.61 -33.68 9.51
N GLN A 6 11.68 -33.52 8.60
CA GLN A 6 11.95 -33.04 7.26
C GLN A 6 12.67 -31.69 7.40
N LYS A 7 13.93 -31.63 7.04
CA LYS A 7 14.82 -30.48 7.23
C LYS A 7 14.65 -29.40 6.18
N GLU A 8 13.83 -29.64 5.19
CA GLU A 8 13.70 -28.79 4.01
C GLU A 8 12.22 -28.65 3.62
N ILE A 9 11.80 -27.40 3.38
CA ILE A 9 10.45 -27.07 2.90
C ILE A 9 10.61 -26.30 1.59
N THR A 10 9.97 -26.79 0.55
CA THR A 10 9.90 -26.09 -0.75
C THR A 10 8.58 -25.33 -0.84
N ILE A 11 8.64 -24.03 -1.07
CA ILE A 11 7.48 -23.14 -1.24
C ILE A 11 7.62 -22.35 -2.55
N VAL A 12 6.49 -21.87 -3.07
CA VAL A 12 6.51 -20.84 -4.12
C VAL A 12 7.14 -19.57 -3.54
N ARG A 13 7.98 -18.90 -4.33
CA ARG A 13 8.63 -17.65 -3.90
C ARG A 13 7.58 -16.62 -3.55
N PRO A 14 7.52 -16.12 -2.30
CA PRO A 14 6.49 -15.18 -1.88
C PRO A 14 6.69 -13.81 -2.50
N ASP A 15 5.63 -13.01 -2.52
CA ASP A 15 5.68 -11.57 -2.74
C ASP A 15 5.56 -10.83 -1.38
N ASP A 16 6.11 -9.64 -1.31
CA ASP A 16 5.96 -8.73 -0.18
C ASP A 16 5.04 -7.58 -0.59
N TRP A 17 3.86 -7.53 0.02
CA TRP A 17 2.83 -6.57 -0.36
C TRP A 17 2.92 -5.22 0.34
N HIS A 18 3.95 -5.01 1.21
CA HIS A 18 4.14 -3.75 1.91
C HIS A 18 5.57 -3.59 2.44
N VAL A 19 6.46 -2.94 1.69
CA VAL A 19 7.85 -2.76 2.12
C VAL A 19 8.29 -1.30 2.09
N HIS A 20 9.00 -0.88 3.13
CA HIS A 20 9.67 0.41 3.20
C HIS A 20 11.15 0.24 2.88
N LEU A 21 11.54 0.48 1.63
CA LEU A 21 12.95 0.40 1.22
C LEU A 21 13.78 1.62 1.64
N ARG A 22 13.10 2.74 1.96
CA ARG A 22 13.72 4.05 2.15
C ARG A 22 14.45 4.49 0.88
N ASP A 23 15.43 5.39 0.97
CA ASP A 23 16.18 5.88 -0.20
C ASP A 23 17.67 6.04 0.14
N SER A 24 18.45 6.54 -0.80
CA SER A 24 19.88 6.84 -0.66
C SER A 24 20.69 5.62 -0.21
N GLU A 25 21.48 5.71 0.84
CA GLU A 25 22.36 4.64 1.32
C GLU A 25 21.59 3.37 1.75
N ALA A 26 20.37 3.54 2.28
CA ALA A 26 19.54 2.43 2.72
C ALA A 26 19.22 1.44 1.60
N LEU A 27 19.08 1.90 0.35
CA LEU A 27 18.76 1.03 -0.80
C LEU A 27 19.79 -0.08 -1.00
N SER A 28 21.05 0.15 -0.67
CA SER A 28 22.11 -0.85 -0.82
C SER A 28 21.89 -2.11 0.02
N PHE A 29 21.14 -1.99 1.12
CA PHE A 29 20.81 -3.10 2.03
C PHE A 29 19.40 -3.60 1.80
N THR A 30 18.41 -2.71 1.85
CA THR A 30 16.98 -3.05 1.80
C THR A 30 16.59 -3.71 0.48
N VAL A 31 17.10 -3.21 -0.65
CA VAL A 31 16.84 -3.81 -1.97
C VAL A 31 17.46 -5.20 -2.08
N ARG A 32 18.68 -5.39 -1.56
CA ARG A 32 19.32 -6.70 -1.58
C ARG A 32 18.55 -7.72 -0.76
N ASP A 33 18.06 -7.32 0.42
CA ASP A 33 17.31 -8.22 1.31
C ASP A 33 15.93 -8.56 0.73
N ALA A 34 15.19 -7.56 0.19
CA ALA A 34 13.94 -7.81 -0.52
C ALA A 34 14.15 -8.74 -1.73
N ALA A 35 15.16 -8.45 -2.56
CA ALA A 35 15.48 -9.22 -3.76
C ALA A 35 15.93 -10.66 -3.47
N ARG A 36 16.46 -10.93 -2.28
CA ARG A 36 16.85 -12.29 -1.86
C ARG A 36 15.63 -13.14 -1.49
N ASN A 37 14.66 -12.55 -0.83
CA ASN A 37 13.57 -13.28 -0.19
C ASN A 37 12.30 -13.34 -1.05
N PHE A 38 12.00 -12.29 -1.82
CA PHE A 38 10.72 -12.10 -2.51
C PHE A 38 10.84 -12.15 -4.03
N GLY A 39 9.73 -12.44 -4.72
CA GLY A 39 9.58 -12.33 -6.16
C GLY A 39 9.26 -10.91 -6.60
N ARG A 40 8.32 -10.28 -5.90
CA ARG A 40 7.90 -8.88 -6.08
C ARG A 40 7.71 -8.22 -4.72
N SER A 41 7.79 -6.89 -4.69
CA SER A 41 7.43 -6.14 -3.47
C SER A 41 6.70 -4.85 -3.82
N ILE A 42 5.61 -4.53 -3.11
CA ILE A 42 4.97 -3.22 -3.18
C ILE A 42 5.80 -2.24 -2.34
N VAL A 43 6.34 -1.22 -3.01
CA VAL A 43 7.27 -0.27 -2.39
C VAL A 43 6.52 0.95 -1.91
N MET A 44 6.50 1.17 -0.60
CA MET A 44 5.80 2.29 0.01
C MET A 44 6.44 3.63 -0.36
N PRO A 45 5.60 4.66 -0.66
CA PRO A 45 6.04 5.93 -1.23
C PRO A 45 6.38 7.01 -0.19
N ASN A 46 6.25 6.74 1.12
CA ASN A 46 6.45 7.70 2.21
C ASN A 46 7.93 7.95 2.53
N LEU A 47 8.64 8.45 1.55
CA LEU A 47 10.00 8.96 1.69
C LEU A 47 9.99 10.40 2.27
N ASP A 48 11.15 10.99 2.42
CA ASP A 48 11.34 12.42 2.67
C ASP A 48 12.28 12.98 1.59
N PRO A 49 11.76 13.78 0.61
CA PRO A 49 10.33 14.04 0.33
C PRO A 49 9.57 12.80 -0.23
N PRO A 50 8.22 12.75 -0.08
CA PRO A 50 7.43 11.62 -0.54
C PRO A 50 7.33 11.54 -2.08
N VAL A 51 6.97 10.35 -2.58
CA VAL A 51 6.80 10.08 -4.02
C VAL A 51 5.37 10.46 -4.43
N LEU A 52 5.19 11.67 -4.94
CA LEU A 52 3.87 12.28 -5.22
C LEU A 52 3.40 12.10 -6.67
N THR A 53 4.33 11.84 -7.59
CA THR A 53 4.05 11.79 -9.03
C THR A 53 4.60 10.54 -9.69
N THR A 54 4.06 10.24 -10.86
CA THR A 54 4.54 9.13 -11.71
C THR A 54 6.04 9.28 -12.03
N ASP A 55 6.49 10.49 -12.37
CA ASP A 55 7.91 10.71 -12.71
C ASP A 55 8.81 10.45 -11.51
N GLN A 56 8.37 10.87 -10.31
CA GLN A 56 9.10 10.56 -9.08
C GLN A 56 9.12 9.05 -8.78
N ALA A 57 8.00 8.36 -9.01
CA ALA A 57 7.91 6.91 -8.85
C ALA A 57 8.86 6.17 -9.81
N LEU A 58 8.92 6.61 -11.07
CA LEU A 58 9.84 6.05 -12.05
C LEU A 58 11.31 6.33 -11.68
N SER A 59 11.62 7.55 -11.27
CA SER A 59 12.96 7.92 -10.82
C SER A 59 13.38 7.11 -9.59
N TYR A 60 12.49 6.90 -8.63
CA TYR A 60 12.75 6.05 -7.46
C TYR A 60 12.95 4.59 -7.88
N ARG A 61 12.14 4.08 -8.82
CA ARG A 61 12.29 2.75 -9.37
C ARG A 61 13.68 2.54 -9.98
N GLU A 62 14.20 3.50 -10.73
CA GLU A 62 15.54 3.39 -11.31
C GLU A 62 16.63 3.31 -10.23
N ARG A 63 16.52 4.09 -9.15
CA ARG A 63 17.46 4.00 -8.01
C ARG A 63 17.39 2.62 -7.34
N ILE A 64 16.19 2.09 -7.16
CA ILE A 64 15.97 0.73 -6.62
C ILE A 64 16.62 -0.32 -7.51
N LEU A 65 16.35 -0.27 -8.82
CA LEU A 65 16.87 -1.25 -9.77
C LEU A 65 18.40 -1.19 -9.91
N HIS A 66 18.99 0.00 -9.74
CA HIS A 66 20.45 0.16 -9.71
C HIS A 66 21.09 -0.61 -8.54
N ASN A 67 20.38 -0.72 -7.41
CA ASN A 67 20.85 -1.45 -6.22
C ASN A 67 20.48 -2.95 -6.23
N ARG A 68 19.68 -3.40 -7.21
CA ARG A 68 19.27 -4.79 -7.31
C ARG A 68 20.45 -5.69 -7.71
N PRO A 69 20.65 -6.85 -7.04
CA PRO A 69 21.66 -7.82 -7.46
C PRO A 69 21.47 -8.23 -8.92
N LYS A 70 22.58 -8.31 -9.69
CA LYS A 70 22.56 -8.57 -11.14
C LYS A 70 21.79 -9.84 -11.54
N ASN A 71 21.84 -10.88 -10.70
CA ASN A 71 21.20 -12.16 -10.96
C ASN A 71 19.80 -12.28 -10.35
N SER A 72 19.25 -11.19 -9.83
CA SER A 72 17.91 -11.20 -9.23
C SER A 72 16.84 -10.83 -10.26
N HIS A 73 15.75 -11.59 -10.27
CA HIS A 73 14.53 -11.31 -11.04
C HIS A 73 13.47 -10.58 -10.22
N TRP A 74 13.75 -10.20 -8.96
CA TRP A 74 12.85 -9.45 -8.11
C TRP A 74 12.40 -8.14 -8.78
N GLN A 75 11.12 -7.80 -8.61
CA GLN A 75 10.51 -6.63 -9.23
C GLN A 75 9.89 -5.70 -8.16
N PRO A 76 10.27 -4.41 -8.12
CA PRO A 76 9.57 -3.41 -7.34
C PRO A 76 8.28 -3.00 -8.05
N LEU A 77 7.17 -3.03 -7.32
CA LEU A 77 5.87 -2.50 -7.72
C LEU A 77 5.75 -1.11 -7.10
N MET A 78 5.79 -0.08 -7.95
CA MET A 78 5.84 1.31 -7.48
C MET A 78 4.47 1.81 -7.06
N VAL A 79 4.45 2.75 -6.12
CA VAL A 79 3.24 3.35 -5.56
C VAL A 79 3.39 4.87 -5.53
N ILE A 80 2.29 5.59 -5.77
CA ILE A 80 2.21 7.05 -5.61
C ILE A 80 1.56 7.36 -4.25
N TYR A 81 2.10 8.34 -3.56
CA TYR A 81 1.57 8.88 -2.32
C TYR A 81 0.45 9.88 -2.62
N LEU A 82 -0.77 9.63 -2.14
CA LEU A 82 -1.91 10.54 -2.31
C LEU A 82 -1.85 11.71 -1.33
N THR A 83 -2.18 12.89 -1.84
CA THR A 83 -2.34 14.12 -1.06
C THR A 83 -3.63 14.83 -1.47
N ASP A 84 -4.04 15.84 -0.71
CA ASP A 84 -5.18 16.72 -1.08
C ASP A 84 -5.02 17.38 -2.47
N LYS A 85 -3.81 17.40 -3.02
CA LYS A 85 -3.46 18.06 -4.30
C LYS A 85 -3.24 17.09 -5.44
N THR A 86 -3.35 15.80 -5.21
CA THR A 86 -3.20 14.80 -6.28
C THR A 86 -4.30 15.01 -7.32
N ALA A 87 -3.92 15.10 -8.60
CA ALA A 87 -4.85 15.31 -9.70
C ALA A 87 -5.23 13.98 -10.38
N PRO A 88 -6.47 13.81 -10.89
CA PRO A 88 -6.90 12.60 -11.60
C PRO A 88 -6.01 12.26 -12.80
N GLU A 89 -5.44 13.26 -13.49
CA GLU A 89 -4.54 13.11 -14.63
C GLU A 89 -3.27 12.34 -14.27
N GLU A 90 -2.83 12.43 -13.00
CA GLU A 90 -1.69 11.67 -12.52
C GLU A 90 -1.96 10.16 -12.52
N ILE A 91 -3.21 9.76 -12.27
CA ILE A 91 -3.64 8.36 -12.29
C ILE A 91 -3.60 7.81 -13.73
N ILE A 92 -4.07 8.59 -14.71
CA ILE A 92 -4.01 8.23 -16.15
C ILE A 92 -2.55 8.05 -16.56
N LYS A 93 -1.69 8.99 -16.19
CA LYS A 93 -0.25 8.94 -16.46
C LYS A 93 0.39 7.71 -15.81
N ALA A 94 0.06 7.42 -14.55
CA ALA A 94 0.54 6.26 -13.82
C ALA A 94 0.18 4.95 -14.53
N LYS A 95 -1.09 4.79 -14.91
CA LYS A 95 -1.57 3.62 -15.64
C LYS A 95 -0.83 3.41 -16.95
N ALA A 96 -0.63 4.48 -17.73
CA ALA A 96 0.03 4.42 -19.04
C ALA A 96 1.47 3.89 -18.95
N THR A 97 2.16 4.05 -17.83
CA THR A 97 3.53 3.53 -17.66
C THR A 97 3.60 2.02 -17.47
N GLY A 98 2.55 1.40 -16.95
CA GLY A 98 2.54 0.01 -16.53
C GLY A 98 3.57 -0.33 -15.42
N LYS A 99 4.08 0.69 -14.70
CA LYS A 99 5.09 0.56 -13.65
C LYS A 99 4.58 0.98 -12.27
N VAL A 100 3.53 1.77 -12.22
CA VAL A 100 2.84 2.14 -10.97
C VAL A 100 1.75 1.12 -10.73
N PHE A 101 1.84 0.43 -9.61
CA PHE A 101 0.91 -0.63 -9.22
C PHE A 101 -0.34 -0.06 -8.54
N GLY A 102 -0.19 0.92 -7.66
CA GLY A 102 -1.26 1.46 -6.85
C GLY A 102 -0.99 2.86 -6.35
N CYS A 103 -1.93 3.40 -5.60
CA CYS A 103 -1.76 4.65 -4.87
C CYS A 103 -1.99 4.41 -3.38
N LYS A 104 -1.15 5.00 -2.55
CA LYS A 104 -1.19 4.86 -1.10
C LYS A 104 -1.87 6.07 -0.46
N TYR A 105 -2.90 5.79 0.30
CA TYR A 105 -3.56 6.75 1.18
C TYR A 105 -2.94 6.69 2.58
N TYR A 106 -2.51 7.84 3.06
CA TYR A 106 -2.18 8.09 4.46
C TYR A 106 -3.09 9.22 4.98
N PRO A 107 -3.78 9.05 6.11
CA PRO A 107 -4.31 10.20 6.84
C PRO A 107 -3.16 11.11 7.27
N ALA A 108 -3.33 12.43 7.13
CA ALA A 108 -2.29 13.37 7.51
C ALA A 108 -1.89 13.21 8.98
N GLY A 109 -0.61 12.95 9.23
CA GLY A 109 -0.05 12.78 10.58
C GLY A 109 -0.29 11.40 11.23
N ALA A 110 -0.81 10.40 10.50
CA ALA A 110 -1.09 9.08 11.06
C ALA A 110 0.18 8.27 11.40
N THR A 111 1.23 8.42 10.63
CA THR A 111 2.46 7.61 10.75
C THR A 111 3.68 8.40 10.28
N THR A 112 4.84 7.76 10.25
CA THR A 112 6.12 8.37 9.80
C THR A 112 6.01 8.91 8.39
N ASN A 113 6.44 10.16 8.18
CA ASN A 113 6.41 10.88 6.89
C ASN A 113 5.00 10.93 6.27
N SER A 114 3.97 11.12 7.11
CA SER A 114 2.58 11.23 6.66
C SER A 114 1.99 12.64 6.80
N GLU A 115 2.80 13.63 7.13
CA GLU A 115 2.37 15.03 7.32
C GLU A 115 1.75 15.62 6.05
N SER A 116 2.23 15.19 4.87
CA SER A 116 1.68 15.56 3.57
C SER A 116 0.45 14.74 3.15
N GLY A 117 -0.03 13.83 4.00
CA GLY A 117 -1.16 12.96 3.73
C GLY A 117 -2.46 13.69 3.47
N VAL A 118 -3.50 12.91 3.24
CA VAL A 118 -4.83 13.42 2.96
C VAL A 118 -5.47 13.92 4.24
N THR A 119 -5.97 15.16 4.24
CA THR A 119 -6.63 15.77 5.41
C THR A 119 -8.13 15.51 5.43
N ASP A 120 -8.75 15.25 4.26
CA ASP A 120 -10.15 14.88 4.11
C ASP A 120 -10.31 13.99 2.87
N LEU A 121 -10.83 12.79 3.05
CA LEU A 121 -11.05 11.81 1.98
C LEU A 121 -11.88 12.37 0.82
N LYS A 122 -12.85 13.25 1.10
CA LYS A 122 -13.71 13.83 0.06
C LYS A 122 -12.94 14.69 -0.95
N LYS A 123 -11.82 15.27 -0.55
CA LYS A 123 -10.95 16.04 -1.45
C LYS A 123 -10.36 15.21 -2.58
N ILE A 124 -10.13 13.94 -2.32
CA ILE A 124 -9.54 13.01 -3.30
C ILE A 124 -10.57 12.14 -4.02
N TYR A 125 -11.88 12.33 -3.82
CA TYR A 125 -12.92 11.57 -4.53
C TYR A 125 -12.77 11.62 -6.06
N PRO A 126 -12.42 12.75 -6.70
CA PRO A 126 -12.15 12.76 -8.15
C PRO A 126 -10.99 11.83 -8.54
N VAL A 127 -9.97 11.72 -7.69
CA VAL A 127 -8.81 10.82 -7.90
C VAL A 127 -9.24 9.37 -7.73
N LEU A 128 -10.03 9.06 -6.69
CA LEU A 128 -10.55 7.70 -6.45
C LEU A 128 -11.45 7.22 -7.59
N SER A 129 -12.32 8.11 -8.11
CA SER A 129 -13.12 7.81 -9.30
C SER A 129 -12.25 7.51 -10.53
N GLN A 130 -11.14 8.21 -10.70
CA GLN A 130 -10.21 7.91 -11.79
C GLN A 130 -9.44 6.61 -11.55
N MET A 131 -9.04 6.32 -10.30
CA MET A 131 -8.40 5.04 -9.94
C MET A 131 -9.32 3.86 -10.22
N GLU A 132 -10.61 3.97 -9.87
CA GLU A 132 -11.63 2.98 -10.17
C GLU A 132 -11.72 2.69 -11.68
N LYS A 133 -11.83 3.75 -12.53
CA LYS A 133 -11.87 3.63 -14.00
C LYS A 133 -10.63 2.98 -14.60
N GLU A 134 -9.47 3.30 -14.08
CA GLU A 134 -8.18 2.78 -14.57
C GLU A 134 -7.84 1.40 -13.97
N GLY A 135 -8.58 0.94 -12.96
CA GLY A 135 -8.28 -0.29 -12.24
C GLY A 135 -6.94 -0.20 -11.49
N ILE A 136 -6.61 0.98 -10.95
CA ILE A 136 -5.44 1.19 -10.07
C ILE A 136 -5.90 1.04 -8.63
N PRO A 137 -5.36 0.08 -7.84
CA PRO A 137 -5.79 -0.15 -6.48
C PRO A 137 -5.41 0.98 -5.52
N LEU A 138 -6.28 1.20 -4.54
CA LEU A 138 -6.05 2.03 -3.37
C LEU A 138 -5.45 1.19 -2.25
N LEU A 139 -4.25 1.52 -1.80
CA LEU A 139 -3.61 0.94 -0.63
C LEU A 139 -3.87 1.87 0.57
N LEU A 140 -4.60 1.38 1.55
CA LEU A 140 -5.23 2.21 2.56
C LEU A 140 -4.60 2.00 3.95
N HIS A 141 -4.03 3.07 4.52
CA HIS A 141 -3.72 3.14 5.95
C HIS A 141 -4.97 3.65 6.68
N GLY A 142 -5.72 2.74 7.29
CA GLY A 142 -7.06 3.03 7.77
C GLY A 142 -7.13 3.33 9.26
N GLU A 143 -6.64 4.48 9.67
CA GLU A 143 -6.73 4.97 11.04
C GLU A 143 -7.22 6.42 11.08
N VAL A 144 -7.99 6.78 12.10
CA VAL A 144 -8.28 8.18 12.42
C VAL A 144 -7.10 8.80 13.16
N THR A 145 -6.91 10.12 13.00
CA THR A 145 -5.76 10.85 13.60
C THR A 145 -6.16 11.75 14.75
N ASP A 146 -7.41 11.69 15.24
CA ASP A 146 -7.85 12.45 16.40
C ASP A 146 -7.09 11.98 17.65
N GLN A 147 -6.43 12.92 18.33
CA GLN A 147 -5.62 12.65 19.53
C GLN A 147 -6.46 12.20 20.75
N ASN A 148 -7.77 12.45 20.73
CA ASN A 148 -8.67 12.02 21.79
C ASN A 148 -9.15 10.58 21.60
N VAL A 149 -8.84 9.95 20.47
CA VAL A 149 -9.17 8.55 20.17
C VAL A 149 -8.03 7.66 20.64
N ASP A 150 -8.37 6.65 21.44
CA ASP A 150 -7.41 5.60 21.84
C ASP A 150 -6.83 4.91 20.59
N ILE A 151 -5.53 4.62 20.64
CA ILE A 151 -4.82 4.01 19.50
C ILE A 151 -5.45 2.68 19.05
N PHE A 152 -6.02 1.92 20.00
CA PHE A 152 -6.67 0.64 19.72
C PHE A 152 -8.04 0.78 19.05
N ASP A 153 -8.66 1.97 19.13
CA ASP A 153 -9.98 2.25 18.55
C ASP A 153 -9.89 2.95 17.18
N ARG A 154 -8.72 3.43 16.77
CA ARG A 154 -8.54 4.26 15.57
C ARG A 154 -8.97 3.56 14.29
N GLU A 155 -8.67 2.28 14.17
CA GLU A 155 -9.00 1.48 12.99
C GLU A 155 -10.52 1.22 12.92
N SER A 156 -11.17 0.83 14.03
CA SER A 156 -12.61 0.61 14.07
C SER A 156 -13.42 1.87 13.79
N ILE A 157 -12.99 3.01 14.34
CA ILE A 157 -13.61 4.30 14.08
C ILE A 157 -13.42 4.74 12.61
N PHE A 158 -12.25 4.47 12.02
CA PHE A 158 -12.01 4.74 10.60
C PHE A 158 -12.97 3.94 9.70
N ILE A 159 -13.24 2.69 10.02
CA ILE A 159 -14.21 1.86 9.29
C ILE A 159 -15.59 2.52 9.31
N ASP A 160 -16.05 2.93 10.49
CA ASP A 160 -17.38 3.49 10.67
C ASP A 160 -17.55 4.87 10.03
N LEU A 161 -16.55 5.73 10.14
CA LEU A 161 -16.64 7.11 9.66
C LEU A 161 -16.28 7.24 8.16
N HIS A 162 -15.45 6.39 7.63
CA HIS A 162 -14.84 6.58 6.32
C HIS A 162 -14.93 5.38 5.38
N LEU A 163 -14.54 4.19 5.84
CA LEU A 163 -14.35 3.06 4.93
C LEU A 163 -15.68 2.53 4.38
N LYS A 164 -16.74 2.51 5.18
CA LYS A 164 -18.09 2.12 4.74
C LYS A 164 -18.63 3.05 3.65
N GLU A 165 -18.45 4.38 3.82
CA GLU A 165 -18.84 5.37 2.82
C GLU A 165 -17.98 5.23 1.55
N LEU A 166 -16.69 4.98 1.70
CA LEU A 166 -15.76 4.82 0.59
C LEU A 166 -16.13 3.63 -0.31
N VAL A 167 -16.34 2.46 0.29
CA VAL A 167 -16.76 1.25 -0.44
C VAL A 167 -18.10 1.47 -1.15
N GLY A 168 -19.07 2.10 -0.48
CA GLY A 168 -20.37 2.40 -1.09
C GLY A 168 -20.31 3.39 -2.25
N ASN A 169 -19.39 4.37 -2.21
CA ASN A 169 -19.24 5.37 -3.27
C ASN A 169 -18.41 4.89 -4.47
N PHE A 170 -17.53 3.91 -4.27
CA PHE A 170 -16.61 3.39 -5.29
C PHE A 170 -16.63 1.86 -5.31
N PRO A 171 -17.75 1.25 -5.76
CA PRO A 171 -17.96 -0.20 -5.67
C PRO A 171 -17.01 -1.03 -6.54
N GLU A 172 -16.43 -0.45 -7.62
CA GLU A 172 -15.50 -1.12 -8.50
C GLU A 172 -14.02 -0.80 -8.16
N LEU A 173 -13.78 0.06 -7.16
CA LEU A 173 -12.43 0.41 -6.75
C LEU A 173 -11.80 -0.74 -5.96
N ASN A 174 -10.71 -1.28 -6.47
CA ASN A 174 -9.90 -2.24 -5.71
C ASN A 174 -9.27 -1.55 -4.50
N ILE A 175 -9.71 -1.91 -3.30
CA ILE A 175 -9.18 -1.37 -2.05
C ILE A 175 -8.38 -2.46 -1.33
N VAL A 176 -7.19 -2.14 -0.87
CA VAL A 176 -6.38 -2.97 0.02
C VAL A 176 -6.31 -2.27 1.37
N PHE A 177 -7.04 -2.78 2.34
CA PHE A 177 -6.99 -2.30 3.71
C PHE A 177 -5.76 -2.91 4.39
N GLU A 178 -4.68 -2.14 4.46
CA GLU A 178 -3.36 -2.65 4.81
C GLU A 178 -3.16 -2.76 6.32
N HIS A 179 -2.29 -3.71 6.72
CA HIS A 179 -1.79 -3.94 8.09
C HIS A 179 -2.87 -3.87 9.17
N ILE A 180 -4.04 -4.45 8.90
CA ILE A 180 -5.16 -4.48 9.85
C ILE A 180 -4.79 -5.24 11.12
N THR A 181 -5.21 -4.71 12.27
CA THR A 181 -4.85 -5.23 13.60
C THR A 181 -6.06 -5.49 14.50
N SER A 182 -7.22 -4.93 14.17
CA SER A 182 -8.44 -5.08 14.95
C SER A 182 -9.33 -6.21 14.45
N LYS A 183 -10.13 -6.76 15.37
CA LYS A 183 -11.17 -7.73 15.02
C LYS A 183 -12.20 -7.11 14.07
N GLU A 184 -12.57 -5.86 14.32
CA GLU A 184 -13.54 -5.10 13.53
C GLU A 184 -13.11 -4.97 12.07
N ALA A 185 -11.82 -4.75 11.82
CA ALA A 185 -11.28 -4.70 10.46
C ALA A 185 -11.35 -6.06 9.76
N VAL A 186 -11.00 -7.13 10.48
CA VAL A 186 -11.12 -8.50 9.93
C VAL A 186 -12.57 -8.82 9.61
N ASP A 187 -13.49 -8.59 10.55
CA ASP A 187 -14.93 -8.87 10.36
C ASP A 187 -15.48 -8.06 9.18
N PHE A 188 -15.09 -6.79 9.04
CA PHE A 188 -15.53 -5.95 7.94
C PHE A 188 -15.06 -6.48 6.58
N VAL A 189 -13.77 -6.80 6.43
CA VAL A 189 -13.22 -7.36 5.19
C VAL A 189 -13.88 -8.69 4.83
N VAL A 190 -14.11 -9.56 5.81
CA VAL A 190 -14.77 -10.86 5.60
C VAL A 190 -16.21 -10.68 5.15
N SER A 191 -16.96 -9.72 5.73
CA SER A 191 -18.36 -9.46 5.36
C SER A 191 -18.49 -9.02 3.90
N LEU A 192 -17.63 -8.09 3.43
CA LEU A 192 -17.64 -7.61 2.04
C LEU A 192 -17.26 -8.70 1.03
N ASN A 193 -16.25 -9.50 1.34
CA ASN A 193 -15.85 -10.60 0.46
C ASN A 193 -16.95 -11.68 0.32
N ALA A 194 -17.84 -11.84 1.32
CA ALA A 194 -18.98 -12.74 1.23
C ALA A 194 -20.08 -12.21 0.27
N GLU A 195 -20.11 -10.91 0.03
CA GLU A 195 -21.06 -10.22 -0.87
C GLU A 195 -20.49 -9.96 -2.28
N ASN A 196 -19.29 -10.50 -2.60
CA ASN A 196 -18.53 -10.27 -3.85
C ASN A 196 -18.05 -8.82 -4.07
N GLU A 197 -17.88 -8.05 -3.01
CA GLU A 197 -17.26 -6.73 -3.09
C GLU A 197 -15.72 -6.81 -3.07
N VAL A 198 -15.06 -5.88 -3.75
CA VAL A 198 -13.62 -5.97 -4.07
C VAL A 198 -12.78 -5.31 -2.97
N LEU A 199 -12.82 -5.84 -1.77
CA LEU A 199 -11.94 -5.43 -0.67
C LEU A 199 -10.95 -6.54 -0.34
N HIS A 200 -9.66 -6.18 -0.33
CA HIS A 200 -8.58 -7.06 0.11
C HIS A 200 -7.95 -6.50 1.39
N SER A 201 -7.33 -7.37 2.18
CA SER A 201 -6.56 -6.94 3.35
C SER A 201 -5.16 -7.52 3.35
N THR A 202 -4.23 -6.81 3.95
CA THR A 202 -2.91 -7.33 4.30
C THR A 202 -2.75 -7.36 5.81
N ILE A 203 -2.20 -8.44 6.33
CA ILE A 203 -1.79 -8.57 7.73
C ILE A 203 -0.28 -8.40 7.75
N HIS A 204 0.20 -7.46 8.52
CA HIS A 204 1.64 -7.28 8.73
C HIS A 204 2.00 -7.89 10.09
N SER A 205 2.96 -8.80 10.12
CA SER A 205 3.61 -9.18 11.37
C SER A 205 4.66 -8.11 11.68
N SER A 206 4.39 -7.28 12.67
CA SER A 206 5.38 -6.39 13.28
C SER A 206 6.54 -7.15 13.90
#